data_5c2b9a6b239666d7b7f5b664e6994560
#
_entry.id   5c2b9a6b239666d7b7f5b664e6994560
#
_cell.length_a   1.000
_cell.length_b   1.000
_cell.length_c   1.000
_cell.angle_alpha   90.00
_cell.angle_beta   90.00
_cell.angle_gamma   90.00
#
_symmetry.space_group_name_H-M   'P 1'
#
loop_
_entity.id
_entity.type
_entity.pdbx_description
1 polymer ?
#
loop_
_entity_poly.entity_id
_entity_poly.type
_entity_poly.pdbx_seq_one_letter_code
_entity_poly.pdbx_strand_id
1 'polypeptide(L)'
;MRIFRTCITAIAISGCGEPAPDLSLGEKLYAQHCAACHGAKLEGQANWRQRLPNGRMPAPPHDDTGHTWHHPDEVLFGITKQGLVPPYAPPGYDSDMPGFAGKLSDSEIRAVLVYIASHWSREVRKHRAEMLTRR
;
A
#
# COMPACT_ATOMS: atom_id res chain seq x y z
N MET A 1 -52.12 10.32 41.57
CA MET A 1 -51.27 10.92 40.52
C MET A 1 -50.03 10.06 40.36
N ARG A 2 -50.00 9.19 39.35
CA ARG A 2 -48.92 8.22 39.12
C ARG A 2 -47.94 8.81 38.07
N ILE A 3 -46.72 9.03 38.49
CA ILE A 3 -45.65 9.57 37.62
C ILE A 3 -44.97 8.38 36.94
N PHE A 4 -45.21 8.22 35.63
CA PHE A 4 -44.46 7.27 34.80
C PHE A 4 -43.03 7.85 34.53
N ARG A 5 -42.02 7.19 35.05
CA ARG A 5 -40.63 7.45 34.72
C ARG A 5 -40.29 6.65 33.46
N THR A 6 -40.16 7.33 32.34
CA THR A 6 -39.68 6.75 31.09
C THR A 6 -38.17 6.60 31.17
N CYS A 7 -37.65 5.37 31.27
CA CYS A 7 -36.22 5.07 31.12
C CYS A 7 -35.87 5.14 29.62
N ILE A 8 -35.08 6.13 29.25
CA ILE A 8 -34.45 6.19 27.91
C ILE A 8 -33.17 5.40 27.98
N THR A 9 -33.17 4.20 27.36
CA THR A 9 -31.97 3.37 27.21
C THR A 9 -31.14 3.94 26.04
N ALA A 10 -30.01 4.55 26.35
CA ALA A 10 -29.05 4.98 25.32
C ALA A 10 -28.33 3.75 24.75
N ILE A 11 -28.58 3.44 23.48
CA ILE A 11 -27.85 2.41 22.75
C ILE A 11 -26.51 3.03 22.32
N ALA A 12 -25.41 2.64 22.96
CA ALA A 12 -24.06 2.98 22.54
C ALA A 12 -23.75 2.15 21.27
N ILE A 13 -23.70 2.81 20.11
CA ILE A 13 -23.21 2.23 18.88
C ILE A 13 -21.68 2.21 18.96
N SER A 14 -21.10 1.08 19.35
CA SER A 14 -19.66 0.84 19.24
C SER A 14 -19.31 0.72 17.76
N GLY A 15 -18.85 1.80 17.14
CA GLY A 15 -18.29 1.76 15.81
C GLY A 15 -17.00 0.94 15.84
N CYS A 16 -17.01 -0.27 15.25
CA CYS A 16 -15.80 -1.02 14.95
C CYS A 16 -15.05 -0.29 13.81
N GLY A 17 -14.29 0.74 14.15
CA GLY A 17 -13.27 1.28 13.27
C GLY A 17 -12.13 0.27 13.18
N GLU A 18 -11.70 -0.07 11.97
CA GLU A 18 -10.50 -0.87 11.77
C GLU A 18 -9.31 -0.14 12.44
N PRO A 19 -8.50 -0.82 13.25
CA PRO A 19 -7.38 -0.16 13.93
C PRO A 19 -6.44 0.45 12.89
N ALA A 20 -5.89 1.64 13.21
CA ALA A 20 -4.93 2.30 12.34
C ALA A 20 -3.75 1.35 12.04
N PRO A 21 -3.28 1.28 10.77
CA PRO A 21 -2.17 0.41 10.41
C PRO A 21 -0.93 0.69 11.26
N ASP A 22 -0.32 -0.38 11.78
CA ASP A 22 0.88 -0.29 12.61
C ASP A 22 2.11 -0.03 11.72
N LEU A 23 2.70 1.16 11.83
CA LEU A 23 3.91 1.54 11.09
C LEU A 23 5.09 0.64 11.42
N SER A 24 5.24 0.19 12.66
CA SER A 24 6.36 -0.67 13.06
C SER A 24 6.25 -2.06 12.45
N LEU A 25 5.04 -2.59 12.35
CA LEU A 25 4.77 -3.81 11.62
C LEU A 25 5.06 -3.62 10.13
N GLY A 26 4.63 -2.51 9.54
CA GLY A 26 4.90 -2.19 8.14
C GLY A 26 6.39 -2.13 7.82
N GLU A 27 7.18 -1.46 8.65
CA GLU A 27 8.64 -1.41 8.53
C GLU A 27 9.28 -2.80 8.58
N LYS A 28 8.91 -3.59 9.58
CA LYS A 28 9.42 -4.96 9.73
C LYS A 28 9.12 -5.82 8.50
N LEU A 29 7.88 -5.80 8.03
CA LEU A 29 7.45 -6.59 6.88
C LEU A 29 8.10 -6.10 5.57
N TYR A 30 8.24 -4.78 5.40
CA TYR A 30 8.98 -4.21 4.28
C TYR A 30 10.43 -4.70 4.25
N ALA A 31 11.13 -4.64 5.38
CA ALA A 31 12.49 -5.13 5.48
C ALA A 31 12.63 -6.63 5.14
N GLN A 32 11.64 -7.44 5.53
CA GLN A 32 11.65 -8.88 5.31
C GLN A 32 11.29 -9.29 3.87
N HIS A 33 10.39 -8.56 3.21
CA HIS A 33 9.75 -9.03 1.99
C HIS A 33 9.96 -8.14 0.77
N CYS A 34 10.31 -6.86 0.97
CA CYS A 34 10.36 -5.87 -0.10
C CYS A 34 11.76 -5.30 -0.32
N ALA A 35 12.51 -5.06 0.76
CA ALA A 35 13.77 -4.34 0.75
C ALA A 35 14.85 -4.99 -0.13
N ALA A 36 14.85 -6.32 -0.27
CA ALA A 36 15.81 -7.04 -1.11
C ALA A 36 15.78 -6.60 -2.58
N CYS A 37 14.61 -6.19 -3.08
CA CYS A 37 14.43 -5.70 -4.45
C CYS A 37 14.24 -4.17 -4.50
N HIS A 38 13.45 -3.61 -3.58
CA HIS A 38 13.08 -2.19 -3.61
C HIS A 38 14.02 -1.27 -2.81
N GLY A 39 15.09 -1.85 -2.23
CA GLY A 39 16.07 -1.13 -1.42
C GLY A 39 15.62 -0.94 0.04
N ALA A 40 16.59 -0.97 0.97
CA ALA A 40 16.32 -0.79 2.40
C ALA A 40 15.87 0.63 2.75
N LYS A 41 16.19 1.61 1.90
CA LYS A 41 15.78 3.02 2.01
C LYS A 41 14.73 3.40 0.96
N LEU A 42 14.01 2.43 0.40
CA LEU A 42 13.00 2.58 -0.63
C LEU A 42 13.56 3.08 -1.99
N GLU A 43 14.87 3.04 -2.18
CA GLU A 43 15.60 3.63 -3.33
C GLU A 43 15.44 2.85 -4.64
N GLY A 44 14.92 1.61 -4.60
CA GLY A 44 14.79 0.75 -5.78
C GLY A 44 16.13 0.25 -6.33
N GLN A 45 16.09 -0.28 -7.54
CA GLN A 45 17.27 -0.73 -8.28
C GLN A 45 17.76 0.35 -9.26
N ALA A 46 19.06 0.30 -9.56
CA ALA A 46 19.65 1.20 -10.56
C ALA A 46 18.98 1.04 -11.94
N ASN A 47 18.84 2.15 -12.65
CA ASN A 47 18.26 2.18 -14.01
C ASN A 47 16.84 1.58 -14.09
N TRP A 48 16.04 1.66 -13.03
CA TRP A 48 14.73 1.01 -12.92
C TRP A 48 13.73 1.38 -14.05
N ARG A 49 14.00 2.44 -14.82
CA ARG A 49 13.21 2.81 -16.02
C ARG A 49 13.64 2.10 -17.30
N GLN A 50 14.71 1.27 -17.23
CA GLN A 50 15.27 0.58 -18.40
C GLN A 50 15.10 -0.92 -18.22
N ARG A 51 14.66 -1.62 -19.28
CA ARG A 51 14.53 -3.07 -19.24
C ARG A 51 15.89 -3.74 -19.11
N LEU A 52 15.92 -4.80 -18.32
CA LEU A 52 17.04 -5.72 -18.25
C LEU A 52 17.16 -6.52 -19.58
N PRO A 53 18.33 -7.16 -19.85
CA PRO A 53 18.49 -7.99 -21.04
C PRO A 53 17.46 -9.12 -21.18
N ASN A 54 16.89 -9.60 -20.09
CA ASN A 54 15.81 -10.59 -20.06
C ASN A 54 14.40 -10.01 -20.33
N GLY A 55 14.30 -8.71 -20.59
CA GLY A 55 13.06 -8.01 -20.86
C GLY A 55 12.26 -7.56 -19.64
N ARG A 56 12.65 -7.94 -18.42
CA ARG A 56 11.99 -7.54 -17.17
C ARG A 56 12.40 -6.12 -16.75
N MET A 57 11.57 -5.48 -15.95
CA MET A 57 11.91 -4.19 -15.35
C MET A 57 12.57 -4.41 -13.98
N PRO A 58 13.64 -3.66 -13.66
CA PRO A 58 14.16 -3.61 -12.29
C PRO A 58 13.11 -3.06 -11.32
N ALA A 59 13.25 -3.41 -10.03
CA ALA A 59 12.33 -2.93 -9.00
C ALA A 59 12.41 -1.40 -8.86
N PRO A 60 11.27 -0.68 -8.98
CA PRO A 60 11.24 0.77 -8.88
C PRO A 60 11.44 1.24 -7.42
N PRO A 61 11.89 2.50 -7.21
CA PRO A 61 11.85 3.14 -5.90
C PRO A 61 10.42 3.25 -5.37
N HIS A 62 10.31 3.20 -4.04
CA HIS A 62 9.08 3.48 -3.32
C HIS A 62 9.08 4.83 -2.62
N ASP A 63 10.19 5.56 -2.68
CA ASP A 63 10.31 6.95 -2.22
C ASP A 63 9.73 7.95 -3.24
N ASP A 64 9.99 9.25 -3.01
CA ASP A 64 9.51 10.32 -3.90
C ASP A 64 10.06 10.22 -5.33
N THR A 65 11.21 9.57 -5.54
CA THR A 65 11.86 9.44 -6.85
C THR A 65 11.24 8.38 -7.73
N GLY A 66 10.44 7.48 -7.14
CA GLY A 66 9.69 6.45 -7.84
C GLY A 66 8.36 6.94 -8.39
N HIS A 67 7.48 6.00 -8.69
CA HIS A 67 6.13 6.30 -9.19
C HIS A 67 5.01 5.63 -8.37
N THR A 68 5.33 4.98 -7.25
CA THR A 68 4.35 4.28 -6.40
C THR A 68 3.21 5.21 -5.99
N TRP A 69 3.52 6.44 -5.62
CA TRP A 69 2.56 7.46 -5.19
C TRP A 69 1.58 7.92 -6.28
N HIS A 70 1.80 7.55 -7.56
CA HIS A 70 0.87 7.85 -8.67
C HIS A 70 -0.36 6.92 -8.68
N HIS A 71 -0.27 5.76 -8.02
CA HIS A 71 -1.34 4.76 -8.04
C HIS A 71 -2.32 4.92 -6.88
N PRO A 72 -3.63 4.69 -7.08
CA PRO A 72 -4.60 4.56 -5.99
C PRO A 72 -4.21 3.43 -5.01
N ASP A 73 -4.66 3.55 -3.76
CA ASP A 73 -4.32 2.57 -2.71
C ASP A 73 -4.80 1.16 -3.06
N GLU A 74 -5.97 1.02 -3.66
CA GLU A 74 -6.51 -0.29 -4.07
C GLU A 74 -5.70 -0.93 -5.21
N VAL A 75 -5.13 -0.11 -6.09
CA VAL A 75 -4.22 -0.62 -7.15
C VAL A 75 -2.92 -1.10 -6.53
N LEU A 76 -2.32 -0.33 -5.61
CA LEU A 76 -1.11 -0.73 -4.89
C LEU A 76 -1.35 -2.00 -4.07
N PHE A 77 -2.49 -2.09 -3.39
CA PHE A 77 -2.88 -3.27 -2.64
C PHE A 77 -3.00 -4.50 -3.57
N GLY A 78 -3.70 -4.35 -4.68
CA GLY A 78 -3.89 -5.44 -5.65
C GLY A 78 -2.59 -5.92 -6.28
N ILE A 79 -1.70 -5.00 -6.69
CA ILE A 79 -0.36 -5.33 -7.19
C ILE A 79 0.44 -6.10 -6.15
N THR A 80 0.44 -5.64 -4.91
CA THR A 80 1.18 -6.31 -3.83
C THR A 80 0.60 -7.69 -3.53
N LYS A 81 -0.71 -7.81 -3.50
CA LYS A 81 -1.38 -9.08 -3.18
C LYS A 81 -1.25 -10.11 -4.29
N GLN A 82 -1.43 -9.72 -5.55
CA GLN A 82 -1.55 -10.63 -6.68
C GLN A 82 -0.30 -10.66 -7.59
N GLY A 83 0.59 -9.68 -7.46
CA GLY A 83 1.68 -9.45 -8.40
C GLY A 83 1.25 -8.61 -9.61
N LEU A 84 2.19 -8.41 -10.55
CA LEU A 84 1.95 -7.68 -11.81
C LEU A 84 1.29 -8.58 -12.85
N VAL A 85 0.03 -8.91 -12.62
CA VAL A 85 -0.85 -9.70 -13.50
C VAL A 85 -2.10 -8.86 -13.85
N PRO A 86 -2.91 -9.23 -14.85
CA PRO A 86 -4.17 -8.54 -15.13
C PRO A 86 -5.07 -8.47 -13.88
N PRO A 87 -5.70 -7.34 -13.60
CA PRO A 87 -5.79 -6.12 -14.40
C PRO A 87 -4.63 -5.11 -14.18
N TYR A 88 -3.64 -5.42 -13.35
CA TYR A 88 -2.57 -4.50 -12.93
C TYR A 88 -1.42 -4.41 -13.95
N ALA A 89 -1.30 -5.41 -14.81
CA ALA A 89 -0.38 -5.44 -15.94
C ALA A 89 -1.02 -6.09 -17.15
N PRO A 90 -0.51 -5.84 -18.38
CA PRO A 90 -1.01 -6.52 -19.57
C PRO A 90 -0.85 -8.04 -19.47
N PRO A 91 -1.69 -8.83 -20.19
CA PRO A 91 -1.48 -10.27 -20.31
C PRO A 91 -0.06 -10.59 -20.81
N GLY A 92 0.61 -11.56 -20.18
CA GLY A 92 1.97 -11.95 -20.54
C GLY A 92 3.07 -11.00 -20.07
N TYR A 93 2.76 -10.01 -19.22
CA TYR A 93 3.78 -9.17 -18.59
C TYR A 93 4.64 -10.02 -17.65
N ASP A 94 5.95 -10.04 -17.91
CA ASP A 94 6.91 -10.79 -17.10
C ASP A 94 7.54 -9.89 -16.03
N SER A 95 7.46 -10.32 -14.77
CA SER A 95 7.92 -9.56 -13.62
C SER A 95 8.57 -10.46 -12.57
N ASP A 96 9.61 -9.94 -11.93
CA ASP A 96 10.23 -10.61 -10.77
C ASP A 96 9.49 -10.30 -9.46
N MET A 97 8.53 -9.37 -9.46
CA MET A 97 7.73 -9.06 -8.27
C MET A 97 6.68 -10.16 -8.05
N PRO A 98 6.78 -10.94 -6.95
CA PRO A 98 5.79 -11.95 -6.64
C PRO A 98 4.50 -11.34 -6.09
N GLY A 99 3.39 -12.07 -6.16
CA GLY A 99 2.22 -11.81 -5.33
C GLY A 99 2.43 -12.31 -3.90
N PHE A 100 1.86 -11.60 -2.92
CA PHE A 100 2.03 -11.90 -1.50
C PHE A 100 0.80 -12.51 -0.84
N ALA A 101 -0.28 -12.81 -1.58
CA ALA A 101 -1.54 -13.36 -1.04
C ALA A 101 -1.36 -14.63 -0.16
N GLY A 102 -0.34 -15.44 -0.45
CA GLY A 102 -0.03 -16.66 0.33
C GLY A 102 0.96 -16.46 1.47
N LYS A 103 1.49 -15.24 1.63
CA LYS A 103 2.56 -14.92 2.60
C LYS A 103 2.17 -13.85 3.60
N LEU A 104 1.35 -12.90 3.20
CA LEU A 104 0.90 -11.77 4.00
C LEU A 104 -0.63 -11.72 4.01
N SER A 105 -1.21 -11.41 5.16
CA SER A 105 -2.61 -11.05 5.29
C SER A 105 -2.90 -9.68 4.67
N ASP A 106 -4.16 -9.37 4.45
CA ASP A 106 -4.59 -8.08 3.90
C ASP A 106 -4.19 -6.91 4.81
N SER A 107 -4.27 -7.09 6.12
CA SER A 107 -3.82 -6.08 7.11
C SER A 107 -2.30 -5.87 7.08
N GLU A 108 -1.51 -6.92 6.91
CA GLU A 108 -0.06 -6.82 6.77
C GLU A 108 0.35 -6.13 5.47
N ILE A 109 -0.31 -6.43 4.34
CA ILE A 109 -0.10 -5.71 3.08
C ILE A 109 -0.41 -4.21 3.27
N ARG A 110 -1.54 -3.87 3.90
CA ARG A 110 -1.89 -2.48 4.18
C ARG A 110 -0.86 -1.79 5.09
N ALA A 111 -0.34 -2.48 6.11
CA ALA A 111 0.72 -1.94 6.97
C ALA A 111 1.99 -1.60 6.18
N VAL A 112 2.43 -2.47 5.27
CA VAL A 112 3.56 -2.21 4.36
C VAL A 112 3.30 -0.98 3.49
N LEU A 113 2.12 -0.86 2.89
CA LEU A 113 1.78 0.28 2.04
C LEU A 113 1.72 1.60 2.81
N VAL A 114 1.23 1.60 4.05
CA VAL A 114 1.23 2.77 4.94
C VAL A 114 2.66 3.13 5.33
N TYR A 115 3.52 2.16 5.62
CA TYR A 115 4.94 2.40 5.86
C TYR A 115 5.61 3.08 4.66
N ILE A 116 5.42 2.57 3.45
CA ILE A 116 5.92 3.19 2.22
C ILE A 116 5.43 4.64 2.10
N ALA A 117 4.11 4.87 2.25
CA ALA A 117 3.50 6.19 2.13
C ALA A 117 3.97 7.18 3.21
N SER A 118 4.40 6.69 4.38
CA SER A 118 4.95 7.54 5.45
C SER A 118 6.27 8.21 5.08
N HIS A 119 7.00 7.64 4.11
CA HIS A 119 8.27 8.18 3.61
C HIS A 119 8.12 9.21 2.50
N TRP A 120 6.91 9.40 1.95
CA TRP A 120 6.68 10.44 0.95
C TRP A 120 6.71 11.82 1.60
N SER A 121 7.34 12.78 0.91
CA SER A 121 7.36 14.18 1.31
C SER A 121 5.92 14.74 1.40
N ARG A 122 5.78 15.85 2.10
CA ARG A 122 4.51 16.57 2.18
C ARG A 122 4.02 17.01 0.80
N GLU A 123 4.94 17.40 -0.06
CA GLU A 123 4.69 17.84 -1.44
C GLU A 123 4.13 16.69 -2.27
N VAL A 124 4.74 15.52 -2.21
CA VAL A 124 4.26 14.31 -2.92
C VAL A 124 2.89 13.87 -2.40
N ARG A 125 2.68 13.85 -1.08
CA ARG A 125 1.36 13.51 -0.52
C ARG A 125 0.27 14.48 -0.94
N LYS A 126 0.57 15.79 -0.99
CA LYS A 126 -0.36 16.82 -1.47
C LYS A 126 -0.70 16.59 -2.96
N HIS A 127 0.31 16.44 -3.79
CA HIS A 127 0.14 16.19 -5.22
C HIS A 127 -0.68 14.92 -5.49
N ARG A 128 -0.38 13.83 -4.76
CA ARG A 128 -1.14 12.58 -4.82
C ARG A 128 -2.62 12.81 -4.50
N ALA A 129 -2.93 13.50 -3.41
CA ALA A 129 -4.31 13.78 -3.01
C ALA A 129 -5.07 14.55 -4.11
N GLU A 130 -4.46 15.59 -4.69
CA GLU A 130 -5.04 16.37 -5.78
C GLU A 130 -5.25 15.53 -7.06
N MET A 131 -4.32 14.66 -7.38
CA MET A 131 -4.40 13.78 -8.54
C MET A 131 -5.52 12.76 -8.41
N LEU A 132 -5.67 12.13 -7.24
CA LEU A 132 -6.68 11.11 -7.00
C LEU A 132 -8.10 11.67 -6.91
N THR A 133 -8.28 12.95 -6.52
CA THR A 133 -9.59 13.60 -6.50
C THR A 133 -10.09 14.01 -7.88
N ARG A 134 -9.25 14.03 -8.91
CA ARG A 134 -9.61 14.39 -10.30
C ARG A 134 -10.05 13.20 -11.16
N ARG A 135 -10.04 12.00 -10.60
CA ARG A 135 -10.46 10.76 -11.27
C ARG A 135 -11.87 10.36 -10.88
#